data_ccf3e1edb1200023f13e55f92ce31693
#
_entry.id   ccf3e1edb1200023f13e55f92ce31693
#
_cell.length_a   1.000
_cell.length_b   1.000
_cell.length_c   1.000
_cell.angle_alpha   90.00
_cell.angle_beta   90.00
_cell.angle_gamma   90.00
#
_symmetry.space_group_name_H-M   'P 1'
#
loop_
_entity.id
_entity.type
_entity.pdbx_description
1 polymer ?
#
loop_
_entity_poly.entity_id
_entity_poly.type
_entity_poly.pdbx_seq_one_letter_code
_entity_poly.pdbx_strand_id
1 'polypeptide(L)'
;MTMQGPGVAGGAPADGGAVAGRPRVPTRPSGWPVLRTPKWMLAGAAVLVIGLTLAAIPHRPSTAERATDLRGMVHDLNVDIESCAGGVNDSMTALRAIQSGTSHDVKTAVQIADTAAANCSPANSMPMEDLVQYQAPGSLASFHLQTAVNDLVTWGFPLAQRVQTDVATIVSAKTPAAAQRASAQLRRDQQALDAERALIDRLITTASTSLSAHVSPPSLPS
;
A
#
# COMPACT_ATOMS: atom_id res chain seq x y z
N MET A 1 -3.27 43.21 20.57
CA MET A 1 -2.84 43.58 19.22
C MET A 1 -3.71 42.85 18.22
N THR A 2 -4.63 43.59 17.69
CA THR A 2 -5.66 43.21 16.74
C THR A 2 -5.11 43.42 15.34
N MET A 3 -5.12 42.42 14.46
CA MET A 3 -4.94 42.66 13.03
C MET A 3 -6.07 42.05 12.23
N GLN A 4 -6.86 42.94 11.67
CA GLN A 4 -7.89 42.74 10.67
C GLN A 4 -7.25 42.33 9.34
N GLY A 5 -7.79 41.35 8.67
CA GLY A 5 -7.51 41.03 7.27
C GLY A 5 -8.54 41.63 6.33
N PRO A 6 -8.20 41.98 5.10
CA PRO A 6 -9.12 42.61 4.15
C PRO A 6 -9.93 41.56 3.35
N GLY A 7 -11.19 41.95 3.14
CA GLY A 7 -12.12 41.25 2.29
C GLY A 7 -11.80 41.39 0.81
N VAL A 8 -12.23 40.41 0.02
CA VAL A 8 -12.21 40.45 -1.43
C VAL A 8 -13.63 40.42 -1.95
N ALA A 9 -13.91 41.42 -2.75
CA ALA A 9 -15.16 41.73 -3.39
C ALA A 9 -15.53 40.73 -4.49
N GLY A 10 -16.84 40.61 -4.68
CA GLY A 10 -17.49 39.84 -5.71
C GLY A 10 -17.30 40.36 -7.13
N GLY A 11 -17.50 39.47 -8.07
CA GLY A 11 -17.67 39.72 -9.49
C GLY A 11 -18.74 38.78 -10.02
N ALA A 12 -19.89 39.36 -10.34
CA ALA A 12 -21.04 38.68 -10.93
C ALA A 12 -21.02 38.84 -12.49
N PRO A 13 -21.97 38.28 -13.20
CA PRO A 13 -21.73 37.46 -14.41
C PRO A 13 -21.97 38.23 -15.69
N ALA A 14 -21.38 37.75 -16.79
CA ALA A 14 -21.70 38.23 -18.13
C ALA A 14 -22.51 37.17 -18.89
N ASP A 15 -23.74 37.54 -19.19
CA ASP A 15 -24.59 36.94 -20.20
C ASP A 15 -23.93 37.00 -21.58
N GLY A 16 -23.95 35.86 -22.29
CA GLY A 16 -23.51 35.77 -23.67
C GLY A 16 -24.28 34.71 -24.40
N GLY A 17 -25.44 35.06 -24.92
CA GLY A 17 -26.25 34.20 -25.75
C GLY A 17 -25.53 33.80 -27.04
N ALA A 18 -25.53 32.53 -27.37
CA ALA A 18 -25.12 31.99 -28.64
C ALA A 18 -26.25 31.17 -29.28
N VAL A 19 -26.66 31.68 -30.37
CA VAL A 19 -27.69 31.22 -31.33
C VAL A 19 -27.46 29.78 -31.77
N ALA A 20 -28.49 28.95 -31.65
CA ALA A 20 -28.54 27.59 -32.14
C ALA A 20 -28.44 27.52 -33.65
N GLY A 21 -27.28 27.13 -34.14
CA GLY A 21 -27.07 26.70 -35.54
C GLY A 21 -27.49 25.23 -35.69
N ARG A 22 -28.59 24.96 -36.36
CA ARG A 22 -28.99 23.60 -36.77
C ARG A 22 -27.93 22.99 -37.69
N PRO A 23 -27.46 21.77 -37.46
CA PRO A 23 -26.56 21.11 -38.38
C PRO A 23 -27.36 20.69 -39.63
N ARG A 24 -26.89 21.14 -40.81
CA ARG A 24 -27.37 20.69 -42.10
C ARG A 24 -26.98 19.22 -42.28
N VAL A 25 -28.00 18.37 -42.47
CA VAL A 25 -27.83 16.98 -42.88
C VAL A 25 -27.24 16.95 -44.29
N PRO A 26 -26.08 16.33 -44.53
CA PRO A 26 -25.58 16.18 -45.89
C PRO A 26 -26.42 15.14 -46.64
N THR A 27 -26.99 15.57 -47.74
CA THR A 27 -27.68 14.69 -48.74
C THR A 27 -26.66 13.70 -49.30
N ARG A 28 -26.92 12.41 -49.13
CA ARG A 28 -26.15 11.30 -49.69
C ARG A 28 -26.15 11.37 -51.21
N PRO A 29 -25.01 11.33 -51.90
CA PRO A 29 -24.98 11.09 -53.33
C PRO A 29 -25.37 9.63 -53.60
N SER A 30 -26.47 9.43 -54.35
CA SER A 30 -26.89 8.16 -54.90
C SER A 30 -25.91 7.77 -56.01
N GLY A 31 -25.09 6.79 -55.82
CA GLY A 31 -24.21 6.29 -56.87
C GLY A 31 -22.94 5.63 -56.40
N TRP A 32 -23.03 4.71 -55.45
CA TRP A 32 -21.86 3.86 -55.14
C TRP A 32 -21.96 2.62 -56.03
N PRO A 33 -20.89 2.28 -56.79
CA PRO A 33 -20.85 1.01 -57.52
C PRO A 33 -20.84 -0.13 -56.51
N VAL A 34 -21.70 -1.10 -56.70
CA VAL A 34 -21.72 -2.35 -55.94
C VAL A 34 -20.43 -3.08 -56.26
N LEU A 35 -19.41 -2.85 -55.43
CA LEU A 35 -18.17 -3.62 -55.46
C LEU A 35 -18.52 -5.07 -55.09
N ARG A 36 -18.60 -5.94 -56.14
CA ARG A 36 -18.62 -7.39 -55.94
C ARG A 36 -17.32 -7.79 -55.22
N THR A 37 -17.35 -7.91 -53.90
CA THR A 37 -16.24 -8.43 -53.11
C THR A 37 -15.94 -9.87 -53.52
N PRO A 38 -14.76 -10.18 -54.02
CA PRO A 38 -14.39 -11.53 -54.40
C PRO A 38 -14.43 -12.43 -53.17
N LYS A 39 -15.01 -13.65 -53.32
CA LYS A 39 -15.26 -14.61 -52.23
C LYS A 39 -14.03 -14.96 -51.39
N TRP A 40 -12.82 -14.76 -51.93
CA TRP A 40 -11.57 -14.99 -51.21
C TRP A 40 -11.22 -13.88 -50.18
N MET A 41 -11.77 -12.64 -50.32
CA MET A 41 -11.62 -11.61 -49.27
C MET A 41 -12.41 -11.92 -48.00
N LEU A 42 -13.53 -12.64 -48.09
CA LEU A 42 -14.32 -13.07 -46.93
C LEU A 42 -13.58 -14.17 -46.12
N ALA A 43 -12.82 -15.03 -46.78
CA ALA A 43 -12.03 -16.05 -46.09
C ALA A 43 -10.86 -15.46 -45.30
N GLY A 44 -10.20 -14.42 -45.84
CA GLY A 44 -9.12 -13.72 -45.14
C GLY A 44 -9.58 -12.95 -43.90
N ALA A 45 -10.76 -12.30 -43.98
CA ALA A 45 -11.35 -11.59 -42.85
C ALA A 45 -11.75 -12.54 -41.73
N ALA A 46 -12.30 -13.72 -42.04
CA ALA A 46 -12.68 -14.72 -41.04
C ALA A 46 -11.47 -15.29 -40.28
N VAL A 47 -10.34 -15.54 -40.96
CA VAL A 47 -9.13 -16.01 -40.34
C VAL A 47 -8.51 -14.95 -39.41
N LEU A 48 -8.58 -13.67 -39.77
CA LEU A 48 -8.08 -12.56 -39.00
C LEU A 48 -8.93 -12.32 -37.73
N VAL A 49 -10.23 -12.45 -37.80
CA VAL A 49 -11.15 -12.36 -36.66
C VAL A 49 -10.95 -13.54 -35.71
N ILE A 50 -10.80 -14.76 -36.21
CA ILE A 50 -10.53 -15.94 -35.36
C ILE A 50 -9.13 -15.83 -34.70
N GLY A 51 -8.14 -15.34 -35.44
CA GLY A 51 -6.80 -15.10 -34.87
C GLY A 51 -6.81 -14.05 -33.76
N LEU A 52 -7.54 -12.95 -33.93
CA LEU A 52 -7.69 -11.91 -32.92
C LEU A 52 -8.51 -12.36 -31.71
N THR A 53 -9.54 -13.20 -31.89
CA THR A 53 -10.33 -13.73 -30.77
C THR A 53 -9.56 -14.77 -29.95
N LEU A 54 -8.69 -15.57 -30.58
CA LEU A 54 -7.82 -16.51 -29.86
C LEU A 54 -6.71 -15.79 -29.06
N ALA A 55 -6.20 -14.65 -29.57
CA ALA A 55 -5.25 -13.82 -28.84
C ALA A 55 -5.88 -13.06 -27.66
N ALA A 56 -7.20 -12.95 -27.61
CA ALA A 56 -7.94 -12.28 -26.54
C ALA A 56 -8.44 -13.23 -25.45
N ILE A 57 -8.10 -14.51 -25.48
CA ILE A 57 -8.42 -15.41 -24.36
C ILE A 57 -7.53 -14.97 -23.18
N PRO A 58 -8.11 -14.43 -22.08
CA PRO A 58 -7.31 -14.01 -20.95
C PRO A 58 -6.58 -15.25 -20.41
N HIS A 59 -5.24 -15.18 -20.45
CA HIS A 59 -4.42 -16.24 -19.86
C HIS A 59 -4.78 -16.33 -18.36
N ARG A 60 -5.33 -17.48 -17.95
CA ARG A 60 -5.57 -17.73 -16.53
C ARG A 60 -4.27 -18.29 -15.94
N PRO A 61 -3.65 -17.56 -15.01
CA PRO A 61 -2.39 -18.01 -14.43
C PRO A 61 -2.58 -19.39 -13.77
N SER A 62 -1.63 -20.28 -13.99
CA SER A 62 -1.59 -21.61 -13.38
C SER A 62 -1.37 -21.51 -11.86
N THR A 63 -1.66 -22.56 -11.12
CA THR A 63 -1.36 -22.62 -9.69
C THR A 63 0.13 -22.44 -9.41
N ALA A 64 1.00 -22.97 -10.29
CA ALA A 64 2.45 -22.85 -10.15
C ALA A 64 2.94 -21.40 -10.37
N GLU A 65 2.41 -20.69 -11.36
CA GLU A 65 2.69 -19.26 -11.58
C GLU A 65 2.24 -18.43 -10.38
N ARG A 66 1.01 -18.66 -9.90
CA ARG A 66 0.49 -17.96 -8.72
C ARG A 66 1.31 -18.25 -7.45
N ALA A 67 1.80 -19.48 -7.28
CA ALA A 67 2.69 -19.80 -6.17
C ALA A 67 4.05 -19.09 -6.28
N THR A 68 4.56 -18.92 -7.50
CA THR A 68 5.78 -18.16 -7.75
C THR A 68 5.57 -16.67 -7.48
N ASP A 69 4.47 -16.10 -7.93
CA ASP A 69 4.10 -14.70 -7.67
C ASP A 69 3.94 -14.44 -6.15
N LEU A 70 3.35 -15.38 -5.41
CA LEU A 70 3.24 -15.26 -3.95
C LEU A 70 4.61 -15.27 -3.25
N ARG A 71 5.54 -16.13 -3.71
CA ARG A 71 6.92 -16.15 -3.16
C ARG A 71 7.64 -14.83 -3.43
N GLY A 72 7.53 -14.31 -4.66
CA GLY A 72 8.08 -13.00 -5.03
C GLY A 72 7.52 -11.90 -4.14
N MET A 73 6.19 -11.79 -4.06
CA MET A 73 5.53 -10.80 -3.22
C MET A 73 6.00 -10.84 -1.75
N VAL A 74 6.06 -12.04 -1.14
CA VAL A 74 6.48 -12.15 0.27
C VAL A 74 7.95 -11.83 0.44
N HIS A 75 8.79 -12.15 -0.55
CA HIS A 75 10.20 -11.77 -0.55
C HIS A 75 10.36 -10.24 -0.57
N ASP A 76 9.67 -9.56 -1.48
CA ASP A 76 9.71 -8.11 -1.61
C ASP A 76 9.22 -7.44 -0.32
N LEU A 77 8.08 -7.89 0.22
CA LEU A 77 7.58 -7.40 1.51
C LEU A 77 8.60 -7.57 2.65
N ASN A 78 9.28 -8.71 2.74
CA ASN A 78 10.31 -8.91 3.76
C ASN A 78 11.46 -7.91 3.62
N VAL A 79 11.92 -7.66 2.40
CA VAL A 79 13.01 -6.69 2.15
C VAL A 79 12.58 -5.29 2.56
N ASP A 80 11.38 -4.89 2.18
CA ASP A 80 10.88 -3.53 2.40
C ASP A 80 10.60 -3.23 3.88
N ILE A 81 10.14 -4.22 4.65
CA ILE A 81 9.79 -4.03 6.06
C ILE A 81 10.94 -4.30 7.04
N GLU A 82 12.04 -4.91 6.60
CA GLU A 82 13.14 -5.39 7.47
C GLU A 82 13.69 -4.27 8.38
N SER A 83 13.92 -3.09 7.83
CA SER A 83 14.48 -1.96 8.58
C SER A 83 13.51 -1.44 9.66
N CYS A 84 12.21 -1.41 9.36
CA CYS A 84 11.18 -1.02 10.33
C CYS A 84 11.04 -2.08 11.42
N ALA A 85 10.95 -3.36 11.08
CA ALA A 85 10.83 -4.46 12.02
C ALA A 85 12.04 -4.56 12.95
N GLY A 86 13.25 -4.45 12.38
CA GLY A 86 14.49 -4.40 13.15
C GLY A 86 14.51 -3.23 14.13
N GLY A 87 14.11 -2.05 13.68
CA GLY A 87 14.03 -0.85 14.52
C GLY A 87 13.08 -1.00 15.71
N VAL A 88 11.90 -1.61 15.53
CA VAL A 88 10.99 -1.89 16.65
C VAL A 88 11.65 -2.81 17.67
N ASN A 89 12.27 -3.90 17.22
CA ASN A 89 12.95 -4.85 18.10
C ASN A 89 14.10 -4.20 18.88
N ASP A 90 14.90 -3.35 18.23
CA ASP A 90 16.00 -2.62 18.86
C ASP A 90 15.49 -1.63 19.92
N SER A 91 14.42 -0.89 19.62
CA SER A 91 13.78 0.03 20.56
C SER A 91 13.26 -0.68 21.80
N MET A 92 12.58 -1.82 21.61
CA MET A 92 12.07 -2.63 22.71
C MET A 92 13.20 -3.25 23.55
N THR A 93 14.31 -3.61 22.91
CA THR A 93 15.50 -4.11 23.61
C THR A 93 16.15 -3.00 24.45
N ALA A 94 16.30 -1.79 23.89
CA ALA A 94 16.79 -0.63 24.62
C ALA A 94 15.90 -0.27 25.83
N LEU A 95 14.56 -0.31 25.66
CA LEU A 95 13.61 -0.10 26.76
C LEU A 95 13.82 -1.12 27.89
N ARG A 96 13.90 -2.42 27.55
CA ARG A 96 14.12 -3.48 28.53
C ARG A 96 15.44 -3.30 29.28
N ALA A 97 16.50 -2.88 28.58
CA ALA A 97 17.82 -2.63 29.20
C ALA A 97 17.77 -1.48 30.22
N ILE A 98 17.06 -0.40 29.92
CA ILE A 98 16.82 0.72 30.84
C ILE A 98 15.98 0.26 32.03
N GLN A 99 14.88 -0.45 31.79
CA GLN A 99 13.96 -0.90 32.85
C GLN A 99 14.60 -1.92 33.83
N SER A 100 15.48 -2.79 33.31
CA SER A 100 16.22 -3.77 34.11
C SER A 100 17.45 -3.17 34.83
N GLY A 101 17.82 -1.93 34.51
CA GLY A 101 19.02 -1.30 35.02
C GLY A 101 20.33 -1.83 34.43
N THR A 102 20.26 -2.63 33.35
CA THR A 102 21.47 -3.10 32.65
C THR A 102 22.07 -2.03 31.73
N SER A 103 21.31 -0.98 31.43
CA SER A 103 21.78 0.25 30.79
C SER A 103 21.23 1.46 31.54
N HIS A 104 22.01 2.54 31.59
CA HIS A 104 21.60 3.85 32.10
C HIS A 104 21.70 4.93 31.03
N ASP A 105 22.02 4.57 29.79
CA ASP A 105 22.16 5.50 28.68
C ASP A 105 20.81 5.81 28.03
N VAL A 106 20.06 6.67 28.72
CA VAL A 106 18.76 7.18 28.26
C VAL A 106 18.88 7.86 26.91
N LYS A 107 19.95 8.61 26.65
CA LYS A 107 20.13 9.35 25.40
C LYS A 107 20.23 8.40 24.20
N THR A 108 21.07 7.37 24.31
CA THR A 108 21.21 6.35 23.27
C THR A 108 19.89 5.59 23.07
N ALA A 109 19.17 5.24 24.13
CA ALA A 109 17.89 4.54 24.02
C ALA A 109 16.81 5.39 23.29
N VAL A 110 16.73 6.69 23.57
CA VAL A 110 15.85 7.62 22.84
C VAL A 110 16.27 7.72 21.36
N GLN A 111 17.56 7.86 21.09
CA GLN A 111 18.07 7.94 19.72
C GLN A 111 17.77 6.67 18.91
N ILE A 112 17.88 5.48 19.51
CA ILE A 112 17.48 4.22 18.87
C ILE A 112 16.00 4.27 18.50
N ALA A 113 15.12 4.67 19.43
CA ALA A 113 13.68 4.73 19.18
C ALA A 113 13.32 5.76 18.11
N ASP A 114 13.94 6.95 18.11
CA ASP A 114 13.70 7.99 17.10
C ASP A 114 14.17 7.55 15.70
N THR A 115 15.35 6.92 15.62
CA THR A 115 15.87 6.38 14.35
C THR A 115 14.95 5.26 13.83
N ALA A 116 14.52 4.39 14.71
CA ALA A 116 13.62 3.30 14.39
C ALA A 116 12.26 3.82 13.89
N ALA A 117 11.70 4.87 14.51
CA ALA A 117 10.49 5.51 14.07
C ALA A 117 10.65 6.11 12.64
N ALA A 118 11.81 6.70 12.35
CA ALA A 118 12.11 7.20 11.01
C ALA A 118 12.16 6.09 9.96
N ASN A 119 12.70 4.91 10.31
CA ASN A 119 12.76 3.76 9.39
C ASN A 119 11.39 3.17 9.04
N CYS A 120 10.36 3.38 9.87
CA CYS A 120 8.98 2.99 9.59
C CYS A 120 8.18 4.07 8.85
N SER A 121 8.82 5.16 8.42
CA SER A 121 8.15 6.27 7.74
C SER A 121 8.44 6.27 6.25
N PRO A 122 7.41 6.25 5.37
CA PRO A 122 7.61 6.38 3.93
C PRO A 122 8.37 7.65 3.53
N ALA A 123 8.24 8.73 4.32
CA ALA A 123 8.93 9.99 4.04
C ALA A 123 10.44 9.93 4.32
N ASN A 124 10.92 8.94 5.07
CA ASN A 124 12.31 8.84 5.53
C ASN A 124 13.01 7.53 5.13
N SER A 125 12.28 6.60 4.52
CA SER A 125 12.77 5.26 4.17
C SER A 125 12.37 4.90 2.76
N MET A 126 13.35 4.71 1.86
CA MET A 126 13.07 4.29 0.47
C MET A 126 12.30 2.96 0.39
N PRO A 127 12.64 1.90 1.16
CA PRO A 127 11.85 0.67 1.13
C PRO A 127 10.38 0.90 1.53
N MET A 128 10.11 1.81 2.48
CA MET A 128 8.75 2.16 2.85
C MET A 128 8.02 2.97 1.77
N GLU A 129 8.73 3.81 1.02
CA GLU A 129 8.17 4.52 -0.14
C GLU A 129 7.81 3.53 -1.26
N ASP A 130 8.67 2.56 -1.54
CA ASP A 130 8.42 1.50 -2.54
C ASP A 130 7.18 0.69 -2.16
N LEU A 131 6.99 0.38 -0.88
CA LEU A 131 5.83 -0.35 -0.38
C LEU A 131 4.51 0.43 -0.54
N VAL A 132 4.52 1.76 -0.42
CA VAL A 132 3.34 2.61 -0.68
C VAL A 132 2.87 2.49 -2.13
N GLN A 133 3.79 2.25 -3.06
CA GLN A 133 3.51 2.10 -4.49
C GLN A 133 3.35 0.64 -4.92
N TYR A 134 3.58 -0.30 -4.00
CA TYR A 134 3.56 -1.73 -4.30
C TYR A 134 2.19 -2.20 -4.78
N GLN A 135 2.18 -2.96 -5.85
CA GLN A 135 0.99 -3.58 -6.41
C GLN A 135 1.11 -5.11 -6.32
N ALA A 136 0.24 -5.73 -5.55
CA ALA A 136 0.20 -7.18 -5.49
C ALA A 136 -0.10 -7.76 -6.88
N PRO A 137 0.57 -8.85 -7.29
CA PRO A 137 0.34 -9.49 -8.58
C PRO A 137 -1.14 -9.77 -8.84
N GLY A 138 -1.64 -9.38 -10.02
CA GLY A 138 -3.04 -9.58 -10.40
C GLY A 138 -3.49 -11.05 -10.38
N SER A 139 -2.57 -11.98 -10.56
CA SER A 139 -2.77 -13.43 -10.42
C SER A 139 -3.23 -13.83 -9.02
N LEU A 140 -2.92 -13.01 -7.98
CA LEU A 140 -3.23 -13.23 -6.58
C LEU A 140 -4.47 -12.45 -6.10
N ALA A 141 -5.19 -11.76 -6.99
CA ALA A 141 -6.33 -10.90 -6.64
C ALA A 141 -7.41 -11.62 -5.81
N SER A 142 -7.64 -12.91 -6.05
CA SER A 142 -8.62 -13.72 -5.30
C SER A 142 -8.28 -13.94 -3.83
N PHE A 143 -7.05 -13.63 -3.39
CA PHE A 143 -6.61 -13.74 -2.01
C PHE A 143 -6.63 -12.42 -1.25
N HIS A 144 -7.05 -11.33 -1.88
CA HIS A 144 -7.12 -9.99 -1.27
C HIS A 144 -5.79 -9.48 -0.71
N LEU A 145 -4.65 -9.90 -1.28
CA LEU A 145 -3.33 -9.54 -0.77
C LEU A 145 -3.00 -8.06 -0.96
N GLN A 146 -3.59 -7.38 -1.95
CA GLN A 146 -3.47 -5.92 -2.06
C GLN A 146 -4.06 -5.21 -0.83
N THR A 147 -5.15 -5.74 -0.27
CA THR A 147 -5.73 -5.20 0.97
C THR A 147 -4.72 -5.33 2.12
N ALA A 148 -4.05 -6.49 2.24
CA ALA A 148 -3.01 -6.68 3.26
C ALA A 148 -1.85 -5.68 3.13
N VAL A 149 -1.40 -5.39 1.90
CA VAL A 149 -0.37 -4.35 1.66
C VAL A 149 -0.88 -2.97 2.05
N ASN A 150 -2.10 -2.62 1.65
CA ASN A 150 -2.69 -1.33 1.99
C ASN A 150 -2.87 -1.14 3.51
N ASP A 151 -3.29 -2.19 4.22
CA ASP A 151 -3.44 -2.19 5.67
C ASP A 151 -2.08 -2.03 6.34
N LEU A 152 -1.05 -2.73 5.87
CA LEU A 152 0.31 -2.58 6.36
C LEU A 152 0.81 -1.13 6.26
N VAL A 153 0.58 -0.48 5.11
CA VAL A 153 0.96 0.92 4.87
C VAL A 153 0.12 1.89 5.69
N THR A 154 -1.20 1.67 5.77
CA THR A 154 -2.15 2.63 6.37
C THR A 154 -2.20 2.53 7.89
N TRP A 155 -2.06 1.34 8.45
CA TRP A 155 -2.21 1.06 9.88
C TRP A 155 -0.94 0.50 10.51
N GLY A 156 -0.31 -0.50 9.89
CA GLY A 156 0.82 -1.22 10.45
C GLY A 156 2.02 -0.31 10.75
N PHE A 157 2.50 0.45 9.78
CA PHE A 157 3.65 1.33 9.98
C PHE A 157 3.37 2.52 10.90
N PRO A 158 2.23 3.23 10.80
CA PRO A 158 1.89 4.25 11.80
C PRO A 158 1.79 3.70 13.23
N LEU A 159 1.32 2.46 13.41
CA LEU A 159 1.33 1.79 14.72
C LEU A 159 2.76 1.51 15.19
N ALA A 160 3.61 0.98 14.31
CA ALA A 160 5.02 0.73 14.61
C ALA A 160 5.75 2.03 15.01
N GLN A 161 5.51 3.14 14.32
CA GLN A 161 6.05 4.45 14.70
C GLN A 161 5.57 4.92 16.07
N ARG A 162 4.28 4.71 16.41
CA ARG A 162 3.75 5.05 17.73
C ARG A 162 4.38 4.22 18.83
N VAL A 163 4.55 2.91 18.63
CA VAL A 163 5.26 2.03 19.56
C VAL A 163 6.65 2.60 19.88
N GLN A 164 7.39 3.04 18.89
CA GLN A 164 8.73 3.60 19.07
C GLN A 164 8.71 4.97 19.78
N THR A 165 7.73 5.82 19.44
CA THR A 165 7.51 7.10 20.12
C THR A 165 7.15 6.89 21.61
N ASP A 166 6.35 5.88 21.90
CA ASP A 166 6.02 5.51 23.28
C ASP A 166 7.25 5.02 24.04
N VAL A 167 8.11 4.21 23.40
CA VAL A 167 9.39 3.78 23.99
C VAL A 167 10.25 5.00 24.34
N ALA A 168 10.46 5.94 23.42
CA ALA A 168 11.21 7.16 23.65
C ALA A 168 10.61 7.97 24.81
N THR A 169 9.27 8.05 24.87
CA THR A 169 8.54 8.76 25.94
C THR A 169 8.73 8.08 27.30
N ILE A 170 8.67 6.76 27.39
CA ILE A 170 8.90 6.01 28.64
C ILE A 170 10.32 6.23 29.15
N VAL A 171 11.29 6.06 28.26
CA VAL A 171 12.73 6.15 28.63
C VAL A 171 13.10 7.57 29.06
N SER A 172 12.52 8.62 28.45
CA SER A 172 12.79 10.02 28.80
C SER A 172 11.89 10.59 29.92
N ALA A 173 10.96 9.81 30.45
CA ALA A 173 9.97 10.27 31.42
C ALA A 173 10.63 10.78 32.71
N LYS A 174 10.33 12.02 33.09
CA LYS A 174 10.86 12.66 34.29
C LYS A 174 10.11 12.27 35.57
N THR A 175 8.94 11.66 35.45
CA THR A 175 8.13 11.25 36.62
C THR A 175 7.57 9.84 36.42
N PRO A 176 7.43 9.07 37.53
CA PRO A 176 6.83 7.73 37.46
C PRO A 176 5.42 7.72 36.84
N ALA A 177 4.62 8.75 37.12
CA ALA A 177 3.28 8.86 36.58
C ALA A 177 3.29 9.06 35.06
N ALA A 178 4.25 9.80 34.50
CA ALA A 178 4.42 9.94 33.05
C ALA A 178 4.85 8.62 32.41
N ALA A 179 5.82 7.93 33.00
CA ALA A 179 6.28 6.61 32.56
C ALA A 179 5.14 5.58 32.55
N GLN A 180 4.31 5.55 33.60
CA GLN A 180 3.15 4.64 33.68
C GLN A 180 2.11 4.91 32.58
N ARG A 181 1.78 6.20 32.29
CA ARG A 181 0.86 6.55 31.21
C ARG A 181 1.39 6.12 29.85
N ALA A 182 2.65 6.43 29.55
CA ALA A 182 3.29 6.03 28.30
C ALA A 182 3.37 4.49 28.18
N SER A 183 3.67 3.77 29.24
CA SER A 183 3.66 2.29 29.25
C SER A 183 2.26 1.71 29.01
N ALA A 184 1.21 2.37 29.50
CA ALA A 184 -0.16 1.96 29.21
C ALA A 184 -0.54 2.22 27.74
N GLN A 185 -0.03 3.30 27.14
CA GLN A 185 -0.21 3.59 25.71
C GLN A 185 0.55 2.57 24.86
N LEU A 186 1.83 2.33 25.17
CA LEU A 186 2.66 1.32 24.50
C LEU A 186 1.95 -0.04 24.42
N ARG A 187 1.39 -0.52 25.53
CA ARG A 187 0.64 -1.80 25.50
C ARG A 187 -0.56 -1.78 24.56
N ARG A 188 -1.30 -0.67 24.47
CA ARG A 188 -2.42 -0.56 23.53
C ARG A 188 -1.96 -0.57 22.08
N ASP A 189 -0.89 0.17 21.78
CA ASP A 189 -0.38 0.27 20.41
C ASP A 189 0.29 -1.04 19.97
N GLN A 190 0.96 -1.77 20.89
CA GLN A 190 1.43 -3.13 20.63
C GLN A 190 0.29 -4.10 20.35
N GLN A 191 -0.77 -4.10 21.16
CA GLN A 191 -1.94 -4.96 20.91
C GLN A 191 -2.61 -4.67 19.56
N ALA A 192 -2.68 -3.40 19.17
CA ALA A 192 -3.21 -3.02 17.85
C ALA A 192 -2.28 -3.50 16.71
N LEU A 193 -0.98 -3.37 16.87
CA LEU A 193 0.02 -3.85 15.90
C LEU A 193 -0.03 -5.38 15.75
N ASP A 194 -0.15 -6.11 16.86
CA ASP A 194 -0.29 -7.58 16.86
C ASP A 194 -1.59 -8.03 16.16
N ALA A 195 -2.68 -7.29 16.33
CA ALA A 195 -3.94 -7.59 15.67
C ALA A 195 -3.85 -7.40 14.14
N GLU A 196 -3.19 -6.33 13.69
CA GLU A 196 -2.94 -6.05 12.29
C GLU A 196 -2.04 -7.11 11.66
N ARG A 197 -0.94 -7.45 12.34
CA ARG A 197 -0.05 -8.54 11.97
C ARG A 197 -0.81 -9.85 11.77
N ALA A 198 -1.64 -10.24 12.74
CA ALA A 198 -2.40 -11.48 12.67
C ALA A 198 -3.38 -11.53 11.49
N LEU A 199 -3.88 -10.39 11.02
CA LEU A 199 -4.70 -10.31 9.81
C LEU A 199 -3.87 -10.60 8.55
N ILE A 200 -2.73 -9.94 8.40
CA ILE A 200 -1.80 -10.10 7.26
C ILE A 200 -1.27 -11.55 7.21
N ASP A 201 -0.85 -12.08 8.35
CA ASP A 201 -0.36 -13.46 8.48
C ASP A 201 -1.42 -14.48 8.02
N ARG A 202 -2.69 -14.28 8.36
CA ARG A 202 -3.78 -15.15 7.91
C ARG A 202 -3.99 -15.10 6.40
N LEU A 203 -3.96 -13.92 5.79
CA LEU A 203 -4.15 -13.78 4.35
C LEU A 203 -3.03 -14.49 3.57
N ILE A 204 -1.77 -14.27 3.97
CA ILE A 204 -0.62 -14.90 3.33
C ILE A 204 -0.61 -16.41 3.58
N THR A 205 -0.89 -16.88 4.79
CA THR A 205 -0.97 -18.31 5.11
C THR A 205 -2.09 -19.00 4.31
N THR A 206 -3.24 -18.35 4.17
CA THR A 206 -4.35 -18.88 3.37
C THR A 206 -3.96 -19.01 1.90
N ALA A 207 -3.33 -18.00 1.33
CA ALA A 207 -2.83 -18.03 -0.04
C ALA A 207 -1.74 -19.11 -0.21
N SER A 208 -0.78 -19.18 0.72
CA SER A 208 0.32 -20.14 0.72
C SER A 208 -0.19 -21.58 0.74
N THR A 209 -1.15 -21.88 1.61
CA THR A 209 -1.77 -23.21 1.71
C THR A 209 -2.56 -23.56 0.45
N SER A 210 -3.39 -22.63 -0.04
CA SER A 210 -4.23 -22.84 -1.24
C SER A 210 -3.42 -23.07 -2.51
N LEU A 211 -2.22 -22.47 -2.60
CA LEU A 211 -1.33 -22.57 -3.75
C LEU A 211 -0.23 -23.59 -3.56
N SER A 212 -0.15 -24.27 -2.39
CA SER A 212 0.99 -25.13 -2.00
C SER A 212 2.35 -24.43 -2.19
N ALA A 213 2.39 -23.13 -1.88
CA ALA A 213 3.55 -22.27 -2.13
C ALA A 213 4.66 -22.44 -1.09
N HIS A 214 4.33 -22.98 0.10
CA HIS A 214 5.25 -23.18 1.23
C HIS A 214 5.98 -21.89 1.65
N VAL A 215 5.23 -20.78 1.71
CA VAL A 215 5.73 -19.45 2.10
C VAL A 215 5.27 -19.15 3.52
N SER A 216 6.19 -18.68 4.35
CA SER A 216 5.86 -18.10 5.66
C SER A 216 5.50 -16.63 5.51
N PRO A 217 4.59 -16.08 6.33
CA PRO A 217 4.35 -14.65 6.40
C PRO A 217 5.63 -13.86 6.67
N PRO A 218 5.70 -12.58 6.28
CA PRO A 218 6.83 -11.72 6.55
C PRO A 218 7.03 -11.48 8.04
N SER A 219 8.28 -11.22 8.44
CA SER A 219 8.64 -10.91 9.83
C SER A 219 8.21 -9.50 10.20
N LEU A 220 6.92 -9.29 10.41
CA LEU A 220 6.36 -8.00 10.83
C LEU A 220 6.83 -7.63 12.25
N PRO A 221 6.90 -6.30 12.57
CA PRO A 221 7.22 -5.84 13.92
C PRO A 221 6.26 -6.43 14.97
N SER A 222 6.77 -6.74 16.16
CA SER A 222 5.99 -7.31 17.28
C SER A 222 6.27 -6.60 18.60
#